data_899e7d6c08f2499774f22c439614720c
#
_entry.id   899e7d6c08f2499774f22c439614720c
#
_cell.length_a   1.000
_cell.length_b   1.000
_cell.length_c   1.000
_cell.angle_alpha   90.00
_cell.angle_beta   90.00
_cell.angle_gamma   90.00
#
_symmetry.space_group_name_H-M   'P 1'
#
loop_
_entity.id
_entity.type
_entity.pdbx_description
1 polymer ?
#
loop_
_entity_poly.entity_id
_entity_poly.type
_entity_poly.pdbx_seq_one_letter_code
_entity_poly.pdbx_strand_id
1 'polypeptide(L)'
;MEPIILPSKIEIKKGKNKNEATVIVEPCYYGYGTTLGNAIRRVILSSLPGAAATAIKIKGVQHEFSTIPHVKEDVVEVLLNIKQLRLKVFSAEPVRLVLKAKGEKEATAADILESSDVEIINKDLHIATLTNKNADLEMEIFVSQGRGFLPVEAREKEKLELGAIAVDSIFAPIKNIGYKVENVRVGDITNYDRLILDIETDGTTTPEEALKHSAQILIDHFNLFLDGTGSKAEVPEKVEEKEEVKEEVAEEETEEAPAEEKEKKKRGRPKKAK
;
A
#
# COMPACT_ATOMS: atom_id res chain seq x y z
N MET A 1 -42.00 -19.55 12.00
CA MET A 1 -40.71 -19.48 11.28
C MET A 1 -39.62 -19.77 12.30
N GLU A 2 -38.75 -20.72 12.01
CA GLU A 2 -37.58 -20.95 12.84
C GLU A 2 -36.62 -19.74 12.72
N PRO A 3 -36.08 -19.24 13.84
CA PRO A 3 -35.13 -18.12 13.79
C PRO A 3 -33.81 -18.57 13.13
N ILE A 4 -33.19 -17.68 12.37
CA ILE A 4 -31.84 -17.91 11.85
C ILE A 4 -30.87 -17.95 13.03
N ILE A 5 -30.24 -19.09 13.26
CA ILE A 5 -29.32 -19.28 14.38
C ILE A 5 -27.97 -18.64 14.02
N LEU A 6 -27.47 -17.81 14.94
CA LEU A 6 -26.13 -17.26 14.84
C LEU A 6 -25.08 -18.31 15.25
N PRO A 7 -23.86 -18.25 14.69
CA PRO A 7 -22.77 -19.11 15.10
C PRO A 7 -22.49 -18.98 16.61
N SER A 8 -22.45 -20.09 17.31
CA SER A 8 -22.22 -20.11 18.76
C SER A 8 -20.76 -20.35 19.14
N LYS A 9 -19.95 -20.89 18.22
CA LYS A 9 -18.55 -21.21 18.47
C LYS A 9 -17.68 -20.65 17.35
N ILE A 10 -16.66 -19.89 17.77
CA ILE A 10 -15.57 -19.45 16.90
C ILE A 10 -14.27 -19.96 17.54
N GLU A 11 -13.57 -20.86 16.86
CA GLU A 11 -12.33 -21.46 17.32
C GLU A 11 -11.20 -21.04 16.39
N ILE A 12 -10.12 -20.49 16.95
CA ILE A 12 -8.93 -20.11 16.20
C ILE A 12 -7.82 -21.09 16.54
N LYS A 13 -7.44 -21.91 15.56
CA LYS A 13 -6.34 -22.86 15.67
C LYS A 13 -5.11 -22.25 15.03
N LYS A 14 -4.05 -22.05 15.82
CA LYS A 14 -2.76 -21.60 15.32
C LYS A 14 -2.15 -22.67 14.42
N GLY A 15 -1.63 -22.26 13.26
CA GLY A 15 -0.91 -23.12 12.35
C GLY A 15 0.49 -23.50 12.84
N LYS A 16 1.30 -24.03 11.95
CA LYS A 16 2.71 -24.37 12.24
C LYS A 16 3.56 -23.13 12.52
N ASN A 17 3.25 -22.05 11.84
CA ASN A 17 3.93 -20.77 11.98
C ASN A 17 3.02 -19.77 12.69
N LYS A 18 3.60 -18.74 13.30
CA LYS A 18 2.85 -17.65 13.96
C LYS A 18 1.94 -16.88 12.99
N ASN A 19 2.27 -16.92 11.69
CA ASN A 19 1.59 -16.19 10.63
C ASN A 19 0.45 -16.99 9.99
N GLU A 20 0.20 -18.22 10.45
CA GLU A 20 -0.84 -19.11 9.94
C GLU A 20 -1.89 -19.37 11.02
N ALA A 21 -3.15 -19.33 10.65
CA ALA A 21 -4.24 -19.76 11.52
C ALA A 21 -5.40 -20.33 10.71
N THR A 22 -6.06 -21.34 11.27
CA THR A 22 -7.32 -21.88 10.80
C THR A 22 -8.44 -21.42 11.73
N VAL A 23 -9.40 -20.69 11.21
CA VAL A 23 -10.57 -20.20 11.94
C VAL A 23 -11.76 -21.08 11.60
N ILE A 24 -12.39 -21.66 12.64
CA ILE A 24 -13.57 -22.52 12.50
C ILE A 24 -14.76 -21.78 13.12
N VAL A 25 -15.81 -21.60 12.33
CA VAL A 25 -17.06 -20.95 12.76
C VAL A 25 -18.20 -21.95 12.60
N GLU A 26 -18.85 -22.32 13.71
CA GLU A 26 -19.92 -23.30 13.72
C GLU A 26 -20.91 -23.10 14.88
N PRO A 27 -22.17 -23.54 14.73
CA PRO A 27 -22.83 -23.83 13.47
C PRO A 27 -23.26 -22.56 12.75
N CYS A 28 -23.17 -22.51 11.44
CA CYS A 28 -23.78 -21.48 10.61
C CYS A 28 -25.09 -22.01 10.02
N TYR A 29 -26.09 -21.14 9.88
CA TYR A 29 -27.32 -21.50 9.20
C TYR A 29 -27.01 -21.90 7.74
N TYR A 30 -27.81 -22.77 7.16
CA TYR A 30 -27.63 -23.29 5.81
C TYR A 30 -27.34 -22.18 4.77
N GLY A 31 -26.23 -22.33 4.03
CA GLY A 31 -25.77 -21.38 3.01
C GLY A 31 -24.97 -20.18 3.57
N TYR A 32 -25.06 -19.88 4.89
CA TYR A 32 -24.33 -18.77 5.49
C TYR A 32 -22.82 -19.00 5.57
N GLY A 33 -22.38 -20.24 5.64
CA GLY A 33 -20.96 -20.58 5.57
C GLY A 33 -20.30 -20.01 4.30
N THR A 34 -20.93 -20.21 3.15
CA THR A 34 -20.45 -19.68 1.87
C THR A 34 -20.53 -18.15 1.81
N THR A 35 -21.65 -17.57 2.27
CA THR A 35 -21.84 -16.11 2.27
C THR A 35 -20.79 -15.40 3.12
N LEU A 36 -20.61 -15.83 4.37
CA LEU A 36 -19.64 -15.26 5.29
C LEU A 36 -18.20 -15.51 4.82
N GLY A 37 -17.90 -16.74 4.41
CA GLY A 37 -16.56 -17.13 3.96
C GLY A 37 -16.10 -16.32 2.74
N ASN A 38 -16.97 -16.14 1.74
CA ASN A 38 -16.65 -15.35 0.57
C ASN A 38 -16.53 -13.86 0.89
N ALA A 39 -17.43 -13.30 1.70
CA ALA A 39 -17.38 -11.90 2.10
C ALA A 39 -16.09 -11.57 2.85
N ILE A 40 -15.76 -12.35 3.87
CA ILE A 40 -14.53 -12.18 4.67
C ILE A 40 -13.30 -12.34 3.79
N ARG A 41 -13.23 -13.41 2.97
CA ARG A 41 -12.10 -13.63 2.06
C ARG A 41 -11.85 -12.44 1.15
N ARG A 42 -12.90 -11.88 0.54
CA ARG A 42 -12.78 -10.74 -0.36
C ARG A 42 -12.26 -9.49 0.36
N VAL A 43 -12.81 -9.18 1.52
CA VAL A 43 -12.41 -7.99 2.29
C VAL A 43 -10.98 -8.12 2.80
N ILE A 44 -10.59 -9.29 3.30
CA ILE A 44 -9.21 -9.55 3.77
C ILE A 44 -8.20 -9.31 2.65
N LEU A 45 -8.49 -9.76 1.41
CA LEU A 45 -7.55 -9.61 0.28
C LEU A 45 -7.47 -8.18 -0.27
N SER A 46 -8.56 -7.42 -0.23
CA SER A 46 -8.64 -6.15 -0.96
C SER A 46 -8.56 -4.92 -0.07
N SER A 47 -8.97 -5.02 1.20
CA SER A 47 -9.34 -3.81 1.97
C SER A 47 -8.50 -3.59 3.22
N LEU A 48 -7.70 -4.58 3.64
CA LEU A 48 -6.82 -4.41 4.79
C LEU A 48 -5.70 -3.41 4.46
N PRO A 49 -5.42 -2.48 5.39
CA PRO A 49 -4.29 -1.58 5.26
C PRO A 49 -2.97 -2.34 5.44
N GLY A 50 -1.97 -1.91 4.73
CA GLY A 50 -0.61 -2.40 4.86
C GLY A 50 0.38 -1.38 4.35
N ALA A 51 1.64 -1.79 4.17
CA ALA A 51 2.70 -0.91 3.70
C ALA A 51 3.60 -1.65 2.70
N ALA A 52 4.14 -0.92 1.74
CA ALA A 52 5.02 -1.47 0.73
C ALA A 52 6.02 -0.43 0.22
N ALA A 53 7.11 -0.91 -0.40
CA ALA A 53 7.98 -0.07 -1.19
C ALA A 53 7.25 0.39 -2.46
N THR A 54 7.32 1.69 -2.74
CA THR A 54 6.64 2.33 -3.88
C THR A 54 7.61 2.76 -4.97
N ALA A 55 8.81 3.13 -4.61
CA ALA A 55 9.89 3.46 -5.54
C ALA A 55 11.24 3.19 -4.88
N ILE A 56 12.28 3.04 -5.70
CA ILE A 56 13.66 3.00 -5.25
C ILE A 56 14.50 3.98 -6.05
N LYS A 57 15.60 4.42 -5.44
CA LYS A 57 16.60 5.24 -6.11
C LYS A 57 17.97 4.69 -5.76
N ILE A 58 18.70 4.23 -6.78
CA ILE A 58 20.03 3.64 -6.63
C ILE A 58 21.07 4.64 -7.15
N LYS A 59 22.10 4.87 -6.40
CA LYS A 59 23.17 5.79 -6.79
C LYS A 59 23.86 5.31 -8.07
N GLY A 60 23.86 6.16 -9.09
CA GLY A 60 24.49 5.86 -10.37
C GLY A 60 23.60 5.09 -11.36
N VAL A 61 22.33 4.81 -11.02
CA VAL A 61 21.36 4.15 -11.87
C VAL A 61 20.25 5.13 -12.26
N GLN A 62 19.82 5.09 -13.53
CA GLN A 62 18.78 5.98 -14.06
C GLN A 62 17.51 5.26 -14.50
N HIS A 63 17.59 3.96 -14.81
CA HIS A 63 16.45 3.15 -15.27
C HIS A 63 16.62 1.68 -14.86
N GLU A 64 15.54 0.93 -14.85
CA GLU A 64 15.47 -0.46 -14.36
C GLU A 64 16.30 -1.46 -15.17
N PHE A 65 16.59 -1.18 -16.43
CA PHE A 65 17.39 -2.07 -17.30
C PHE A 65 18.89 -1.82 -17.20
N SER A 66 19.34 -1.17 -16.14
CA SER A 66 20.77 -0.91 -15.88
C SER A 66 21.39 -2.04 -15.07
N THR A 67 22.72 -2.07 -15.06
CA THR A 67 23.52 -2.90 -14.14
C THR A 67 24.17 -2.03 -13.08
N ILE A 68 24.38 -2.61 -11.89
CA ILE A 68 25.05 -1.93 -10.79
C ILE A 68 26.51 -2.41 -10.74
N PRO A 69 27.51 -1.53 -10.76
CA PRO A 69 28.92 -1.93 -10.72
C PRO A 69 29.22 -2.77 -9.46
N HIS A 70 29.88 -3.92 -9.67
CA HIS A 70 30.27 -4.85 -8.60
C HIS A 70 29.13 -5.48 -7.81
N VAL A 71 27.92 -5.48 -8.34
CA VAL A 71 26.77 -6.22 -7.85
C VAL A 71 26.45 -7.31 -8.85
N LYS A 72 26.09 -8.49 -8.34
CA LYS A 72 25.81 -9.68 -9.15
C LYS A 72 24.46 -9.56 -9.86
N GLU A 73 23.47 -9.08 -9.14
CA GLU A 73 22.10 -8.89 -9.60
C GLU A 73 21.98 -7.62 -10.44
N ASP A 74 21.11 -7.65 -11.44
CA ASP A 74 20.72 -6.45 -12.16
C ASP A 74 19.66 -5.64 -11.37
N VAL A 75 19.33 -4.46 -11.86
CA VAL A 75 18.36 -3.57 -11.17
C VAL A 75 16.98 -4.21 -11.11
N VAL A 76 16.56 -4.96 -12.14
CA VAL A 76 15.25 -5.65 -12.16
C VAL A 76 15.20 -6.72 -11.08
N GLU A 77 16.26 -7.52 -10.90
CA GLU A 77 16.33 -8.51 -9.83
C GLU A 77 16.28 -7.85 -8.44
N VAL A 78 17.00 -6.74 -8.26
CA VAL A 78 16.94 -5.96 -7.02
C VAL A 78 15.52 -5.43 -6.76
N LEU A 79 14.81 -4.92 -7.79
CA LEU A 79 13.41 -4.51 -7.69
C LEU A 79 12.51 -5.65 -7.24
N LEU A 80 12.68 -6.85 -7.82
CA LEU A 80 11.89 -8.03 -7.45
C LEU A 80 12.17 -8.46 -6.00
N ASN A 81 13.39 -8.31 -5.50
CA ASN A 81 13.73 -8.56 -4.11
C ASN A 81 13.10 -7.52 -3.19
N ILE A 82 13.20 -6.23 -3.52
CA ILE A 82 12.57 -5.14 -2.75
C ILE A 82 11.04 -5.28 -2.69
N LYS A 83 10.39 -5.76 -3.74
CA LYS A 83 8.95 -6.05 -3.77
C LYS A 83 8.53 -7.08 -2.70
N GLN A 84 9.46 -7.94 -2.26
CA GLN A 84 9.21 -8.92 -1.20
C GLN A 84 9.46 -8.35 0.22
N LEU A 85 9.91 -7.10 0.35
CA LEU A 85 10.14 -6.45 1.63
C LEU A 85 8.83 -6.32 2.40
N ARG A 86 8.83 -6.77 3.66
CA ARG A 86 7.67 -6.71 4.57
C ARG A 86 7.97 -5.74 5.70
N LEU A 87 7.14 -4.72 5.80
CA LEU A 87 7.36 -3.61 6.72
C LEU A 87 6.04 -3.07 7.27
N LYS A 88 6.12 -2.47 8.45
CA LYS A 88 5.06 -1.66 9.05
C LYS A 88 5.48 -0.21 8.99
N VAL A 89 4.62 0.64 8.49
CA VAL A 89 4.81 2.09 8.46
C VAL A 89 3.82 2.71 9.43
N PHE A 90 4.31 3.52 10.37
CA PHE A 90 3.49 4.20 11.38
C PHE A 90 3.12 5.62 10.96
N SER A 91 3.86 6.20 10.00
CA SER A 91 3.58 7.52 9.44
C SER A 91 2.50 7.46 8.36
N ALA A 92 1.65 8.49 8.29
CA ALA A 92 0.70 8.68 7.19
C ALA A 92 1.39 9.19 5.90
N GLU A 93 2.55 9.85 6.04
CA GLU A 93 3.33 10.35 4.91
C GLU A 93 4.32 9.29 4.41
N PRO A 94 4.70 9.33 3.11
CA PRO A 94 5.74 8.45 2.59
C PRO A 94 7.06 8.63 3.34
N VAL A 95 7.68 7.52 3.71
CA VAL A 95 8.96 7.50 4.43
C VAL A 95 10.07 7.04 3.50
N ARG A 96 11.24 7.66 3.62
CA ARG A 96 12.44 7.30 2.88
C ARG A 96 13.39 6.50 3.76
N LEU A 97 13.66 5.27 3.37
CA LEU A 97 14.65 4.39 3.98
C LEU A 97 15.94 4.41 3.17
N VAL A 98 17.07 4.21 3.82
CA VAL A 98 18.38 4.17 3.17
C VAL A 98 19.06 2.84 3.45
N LEU A 99 19.43 2.12 2.40
CA LEU A 99 20.28 0.95 2.47
C LEU A 99 21.70 1.33 2.08
N LYS A 100 22.66 0.94 2.92
CA LYS A 100 24.10 1.14 2.66
C LYS A 100 24.86 -0.16 2.88
N ALA A 101 25.47 -0.66 1.81
CA ALA A 101 26.31 -1.86 1.86
C ALA A 101 27.65 -1.61 1.18
N LYS A 102 28.76 -1.96 1.84
CA LYS A 102 30.13 -1.77 1.35
C LYS A 102 30.93 -3.05 1.46
N GLY A 103 31.82 -3.25 0.50
CA GLY A 103 32.70 -4.41 0.44
C GLY A 103 32.00 -5.64 -0.10
N GLU A 104 32.73 -6.76 -0.08
CA GLU A 104 32.22 -8.06 -0.55
C GLU A 104 31.31 -8.68 0.51
N LYS A 105 29.99 -8.62 0.27
CA LYS A 105 28.97 -9.20 1.17
C LYS A 105 27.62 -9.36 0.49
N GLU A 106 26.76 -10.17 1.09
CA GLU A 106 25.33 -10.20 0.79
C GLU A 106 24.65 -9.05 1.52
N ALA A 107 24.01 -8.14 0.79
CA ALA A 107 23.19 -7.09 1.34
C ALA A 107 21.79 -7.64 1.60
N THR A 108 21.33 -7.50 2.85
CA THR A 108 20.01 -7.96 3.30
C THR A 108 19.16 -6.79 3.79
N ALA A 109 17.89 -7.04 4.08
CA ALA A 109 17.01 -6.03 4.64
C ALA A 109 17.49 -5.51 6.02
N ALA A 110 18.37 -6.26 6.73
CA ALA A 110 19.01 -5.79 7.96
C ALA A 110 20.01 -4.66 7.75
N ASP A 111 20.53 -4.46 6.51
CA ASP A 111 21.44 -3.37 6.16
C ASP A 111 20.72 -2.04 5.90
N ILE A 112 19.39 -2.04 5.92
CA ILE A 112 18.58 -0.82 5.85
C ILE A 112 18.70 -0.09 7.19
N LEU A 113 18.99 1.19 7.15
CA LEU A 113 19.10 2.02 8.34
C LEU A 113 17.74 2.07 9.06
N GLU A 114 17.76 1.80 10.36
CA GLU A 114 16.56 1.83 11.19
C GLU A 114 15.95 3.25 11.21
N SER A 115 14.62 3.29 11.13
CA SER A 115 13.82 4.51 11.25
C SER A 115 12.77 4.30 12.34
N SER A 116 12.45 5.37 13.07
CA SER A 116 11.37 5.33 14.09
C SER A 116 9.99 5.07 13.47
N ASP A 117 9.83 5.40 12.22
CA ASP A 117 8.53 5.38 11.53
C ASP A 117 8.28 4.09 10.77
N VAL A 118 9.28 3.20 10.66
CA VAL A 118 9.20 1.96 9.88
C VAL A 118 9.86 0.80 10.61
N GLU A 119 9.13 -0.29 10.76
CA GLU A 119 9.62 -1.57 11.28
C GLU A 119 9.72 -2.59 10.14
N ILE A 120 10.89 -3.20 9.94
CA ILE A 120 11.14 -4.23 8.95
C ILE A 120 10.95 -5.60 9.62
N ILE A 121 10.05 -6.42 9.05
CA ILE A 121 9.68 -7.73 9.60
C ILE A 121 10.62 -8.83 9.12
N ASN A 122 10.95 -8.84 7.82
CA ASN A 122 11.79 -9.87 7.19
C ASN A 122 13.23 -9.38 6.99
N LYS A 123 13.95 -9.16 8.11
CA LYS A 123 15.34 -8.65 8.10
C LYS A 123 16.33 -9.54 7.32
N ASP A 124 16.03 -10.83 7.20
CA ASP A 124 16.88 -11.81 6.48
C ASP A 124 16.65 -11.80 4.96
N LEU A 125 15.75 -10.95 4.45
CA LEU A 125 15.49 -10.87 3.00
C LEU A 125 16.76 -10.47 2.26
N HIS A 126 17.18 -11.31 1.31
CA HIS A 126 18.26 -11.01 0.39
C HIS A 126 17.84 -9.88 -0.57
N ILE A 127 18.69 -8.87 -0.74
CA ILE A 127 18.45 -7.73 -1.64
C ILE A 127 19.42 -7.76 -2.80
N ALA A 128 20.72 -7.86 -2.52
CA ALA A 128 21.78 -7.85 -3.55
C ALA A 128 23.08 -8.47 -3.04
N THR A 129 23.91 -9.01 -3.93
CA THR A 129 25.21 -9.58 -3.62
C THR A 129 26.33 -8.68 -4.16
N LEU A 130 27.14 -8.13 -3.27
CA LEU A 130 28.30 -7.34 -3.63
C LEU A 130 29.50 -8.28 -3.83
N THR A 131 30.13 -8.22 -5.02
CA THR A 131 31.19 -9.18 -5.48
C THR A 131 32.58 -8.66 -5.33
N ASN A 132 32.81 -7.41 -4.91
CA ASN A 132 34.13 -6.79 -4.85
C ASN A 132 34.30 -6.00 -3.54
N LYS A 133 35.54 -5.98 -3.01
CA LYS A 133 35.89 -5.20 -1.82
C LYS A 133 35.65 -3.67 -1.98
N ASN A 134 35.70 -3.19 -3.22
CA ASN A 134 35.44 -1.78 -3.54
C ASN A 134 33.98 -1.50 -3.91
N ALA A 135 33.07 -2.49 -3.80
CA ALA A 135 31.66 -2.30 -4.04
C ALA A 135 31.06 -1.34 -3.01
N ASP A 136 30.26 -0.39 -3.46
CA ASP A 136 29.52 0.57 -2.65
C ASP A 136 28.10 0.67 -3.19
N LEU A 137 27.15 0.03 -2.51
CA LEU A 137 25.73 0.07 -2.85
C LEU A 137 25.04 1.05 -1.89
N GLU A 138 24.54 2.15 -2.44
CA GLU A 138 23.71 3.13 -1.73
C GLU A 138 22.36 3.23 -2.46
N MET A 139 21.29 2.88 -1.75
CA MET A 139 19.95 2.84 -2.28
C MET A 139 18.98 3.51 -1.31
N GLU A 140 18.11 4.33 -1.84
CA GLU A 140 16.97 4.93 -1.15
C GLU A 140 15.71 4.17 -1.53
N ILE A 141 14.92 3.78 -0.54
CA ILE A 141 13.68 3.02 -0.70
C ILE A 141 12.54 3.90 -0.17
N PHE A 142 11.63 4.26 -1.03
CA PHE A 142 10.43 5.01 -0.66
C PHE A 142 9.34 4.03 -0.28
N VAL A 143 8.79 4.18 0.91
CA VAL A 143 7.75 3.31 1.46
C VAL A 143 6.54 4.12 1.85
N SER A 144 5.35 3.58 1.63
CA SER A 144 4.10 4.24 2.03
C SER A 144 3.08 3.23 2.52
N GLN A 145 2.05 3.73 3.20
CA GLN A 145 0.86 2.95 3.51
C GLN A 145 -0.07 2.89 2.29
N GLY A 146 -0.82 1.80 2.17
CA GLY A 146 -1.80 1.61 1.11
C GLY A 146 -2.70 0.41 1.35
N ARG A 147 -3.47 0.03 0.32
CA ARG A 147 -4.37 -1.13 0.36
C ARG A 147 -4.30 -1.91 -0.94
N GLY A 148 -4.37 -3.23 -0.84
CA GLY A 148 -4.41 -4.13 -1.98
C GLY A 148 -3.12 -4.12 -2.81
N PHE A 149 -3.24 -4.00 -4.13
CA PHE A 149 -2.13 -3.97 -5.08
C PHE A 149 -2.21 -2.73 -5.96
N LEU A 150 -1.09 -2.04 -6.10
CA LEU A 150 -0.99 -0.83 -6.92
C LEU A 150 0.16 -1.01 -7.92
N PRO A 151 -0.15 -1.28 -9.21
CA PRO A 151 0.84 -1.39 -10.26
C PRO A 151 1.43 -0.04 -10.64
N VAL A 152 2.62 -0.05 -11.23
CA VAL A 152 3.33 1.17 -11.66
C VAL A 152 2.51 1.96 -12.68
N GLU A 153 1.81 1.30 -13.61
CA GLU A 153 0.99 1.94 -14.65
C GLU A 153 -0.15 2.79 -14.08
N ALA A 154 -0.68 2.40 -12.92
CA ALA A 154 -1.73 3.18 -12.25
C ALA A 154 -1.22 4.50 -11.66
N ARG A 155 0.12 4.64 -11.53
CA ARG A 155 0.81 5.81 -10.96
C ARG A 155 1.59 6.65 -11.97
N GLU A 156 1.38 6.47 -13.28
CA GLU A 156 2.07 7.22 -14.34
C GLU A 156 1.97 8.75 -14.20
N LYS A 157 0.93 9.24 -13.51
CA LYS A 157 0.73 10.68 -13.24
C LYS A 157 1.50 11.19 -12.02
N GLU A 158 2.01 10.31 -11.17
CA GLU A 158 2.81 10.70 -10.01
C GLU A 158 4.19 11.16 -10.48
N LYS A 159 4.57 12.38 -10.08
CA LYS A 159 5.91 12.89 -10.35
C LYS A 159 6.89 12.29 -9.35
N LEU A 160 7.61 11.28 -9.76
CA LEU A 160 8.72 10.73 -8.99
C LEU A 160 9.94 11.67 -9.04
N GLU A 161 10.81 11.57 -8.05
CA GLU A 161 12.11 12.26 -8.07
C GLU A 161 12.95 11.78 -9.25
N LEU A 162 13.83 12.65 -9.75
CA LEU A 162 14.77 12.28 -10.82
C LEU A 162 15.67 11.11 -10.39
N GLY A 163 15.69 10.05 -11.22
CA GLY A 163 16.42 8.83 -10.95
C GLY A 163 15.73 7.85 -9.99
N ALA A 164 14.51 8.13 -9.55
CA ALA A 164 13.69 7.16 -8.84
C ALA A 164 12.99 6.23 -9.84
N ILE A 165 13.02 4.94 -9.56
CA ILE A 165 12.40 3.86 -10.33
C ILE A 165 11.18 3.38 -9.56
N ALA A 166 10.02 3.39 -10.20
CA ALA A 166 8.77 2.93 -9.59
C ALA A 166 8.79 1.42 -9.36
N VAL A 167 8.14 0.98 -8.28
CA VAL A 167 7.98 -0.45 -7.93
C VAL A 167 6.50 -0.76 -7.79
N ASP A 168 6.07 -1.89 -8.34
CA ASP A 168 4.72 -2.42 -8.05
C ASP A 168 4.56 -2.70 -6.57
N SER A 169 3.56 -2.11 -5.96
CA SER A 169 3.40 -2.14 -4.51
C SER A 169 2.31 -3.12 -4.10
N ILE A 170 2.68 -4.13 -3.30
CA ILE A 170 1.77 -5.10 -2.70
C ILE A 170 1.57 -4.70 -1.25
N PHE A 171 0.50 -3.94 -0.97
CA PHE A 171 0.19 -3.47 0.38
C PHE A 171 -0.54 -4.52 1.22
N ALA A 172 -1.23 -5.49 0.58
CA ALA A 172 -2.00 -6.49 1.31
C ALA A 172 -1.12 -7.30 2.26
N PRO A 173 -1.43 -7.33 3.58
CA PRO A 173 -0.64 -8.06 4.58
C PRO A 173 -0.94 -9.57 4.56
N ILE A 174 -1.61 -10.06 3.54
CA ILE A 174 -2.09 -11.44 3.42
C ILE A 174 -1.38 -12.12 2.26
N LYS A 175 -0.75 -13.26 2.54
CA LYS A 175 -0.16 -14.12 1.52
C LYS A 175 -1.19 -15.01 0.88
N ASN A 176 -2.01 -15.67 1.71
CA ASN A 176 -3.01 -16.61 1.22
C ASN A 176 -4.22 -16.64 2.16
N ILE A 177 -5.40 -16.81 1.57
CA ILE A 177 -6.63 -17.09 2.29
C ILE A 177 -7.51 -18.04 1.50
N GLY A 178 -7.86 -19.16 2.13
CA GLY A 178 -8.81 -20.14 1.65
C GLY A 178 -10.02 -20.24 2.57
N TYR A 179 -11.17 -20.65 2.04
CA TYR A 179 -12.27 -21.09 2.88
C TYR A 179 -12.87 -22.39 2.36
N LYS A 180 -13.38 -23.20 3.30
CA LYS A 180 -14.09 -24.44 3.05
C LYS A 180 -15.36 -24.46 3.90
N VAL A 181 -16.42 -25.00 3.33
CA VAL A 181 -17.69 -25.21 4.05
C VAL A 181 -17.95 -26.70 4.14
N GLU A 182 -18.25 -27.17 5.34
CA GLU A 182 -18.59 -28.56 5.63
C GLU A 182 -19.97 -28.60 6.33
N ASN A 183 -20.72 -29.67 6.10
CA ASN A 183 -21.97 -29.86 6.81
C ASN A 183 -21.72 -30.36 8.24
N VAL A 184 -22.46 -29.83 9.19
CA VAL A 184 -22.41 -30.24 10.59
C VAL A 184 -23.80 -30.53 11.12
N ARG A 185 -23.89 -31.55 11.99
CA ARG A 185 -25.15 -31.90 12.65
C ARG A 185 -25.35 -31.10 13.92
N VAL A 186 -26.52 -30.51 14.06
CA VAL A 186 -26.97 -29.84 15.30
C VAL A 186 -28.31 -30.42 15.73
N GLY A 187 -28.34 -31.21 16.77
CA GLY A 187 -29.52 -31.98 17.18
C GLY A 187 -29.94 -32.97 16.10
N ASP A 188 -31.17 -32.84 15.60
CA ASP A 188 -31.71 -33.69 14.54
C ASP A 188 -31.47 -33.14 13.13
N ILE A 189 -31.01 -31.92 13.02
CA ILE A 189 -30.77 -31.22 11.76
C ILE A 189 -29.32 -31.46 11.32
N THR A 190 -29.11 -31.91 10.07
CA THR A 190 -27.79 -32.33 9.55
C THR A 190 -27.22 -31.40 8.48
N ASN A 191 -27.90 -30.30 8.18
CA ASN A 191 -27.56 -29.40 7.08
C ASN A 191 -27.08 -27.99 7.52
N TYR A 192 -26.61 -27.86 8.76
CA TYR A 192 -25.90 -26.64 9.17
C TYR A 192 -24.51 -26.61 8.58
N ASP A 193 -24.01 -25.41 8.33
CA ASP A 193 -22.68 -25.18 7.79
C ASP A 193 -21.64 -25.05 8.92
N ARG A 194 -20.45 -25.60 8.67
CA ARG A 194 -19.21 -25.28 9.38
C ARG A 194 -18.32 -24.53 8.40
N LEU A 195 -18.01 -23.31 8.69
CA LEU A 195 -17.06 -22.51 7.92
C LEU A 195 -15.65 -22.69 8.50
N ILE A 196 -14.71 -23.05 7.63
CA ILE A 196 -13.29 -23.18 7.93
C ILE A 196 -12.56 -22.17 7.08
N LEU A 197 -11.81 -21.25 7.69
CA LEU A 197 -11.00 -20.24 7.02
C LEU A 197 -9.53 -20.50 7.34
N ASP A 198 -8.73 -20.73 6.31
CA ASP A 198 -7.27 -20.84 6.43
C ASP A 198 -6.66 -19.51 6.01
N ILE A 199 -5.98 -18.84 6.94
CA ILE A 199 -5.41 -17.51 6.77
C ILE A 199 -3.91 -17.59 6.96
N GLU A 200 -3.16 -17.12 5.95
CA GLU A 200 -1.72 -16.95 6.00
C GLU A 200 -1.36 -15.48 5.80
N THR A 201 -0.71 -14.88 6.81
CA THR A 201 -0.27 -13.48 6.76
C THR A 201 1.22 -13.40 6.40
N ASP A 202 1.69 -12.21 6.11
CA ASP A 202 3.10 -11.92 5.83
C ASP A 202 3.93 -11.64 7.10
N GLY A 203 3.29 -11.64 8.28
CA GLY A 203 3.91 -11.35 9.56
C GLY A 203 3.79 -9.89 10.03
N THR A 204 3.31 -8.99 9.17
CA THR A 204 3.02 -7.60 9.57
C THR A 204 1.77 -7.50 10.44
N THR A 205 0.80 -8.38 10.21
CA THR A 205 -0.47 -8.45 10.96
C THR A 205 -0.73 -9.89 11.37
N THR A 206 -1.31 -10.10 12.53
CA THR A 206 -1.72 -11.44 12.96
C THR A 206 -3.01 -11.89 12.25
N PRO A 207 -3.22 -13.19 12.01
CA PRO A 207 -4.47 -13.69 11.41
C PRO A 207 -5.72 -13.28 12.18
N GLU A 208 -5.63 -13.19 13.51
CA GLU A 208 -6.73 -12.76 14.39
C GLU A 208 -7.09 -11.28 14.17
N GLU A 209 -6.08 -10.41 14.08
CA GLU A 209 -6.28 -8.99 13.78
C GLU A 209 -6.83 -8.76 12.37
N ALA A 210 -6.30 -9.50 11.38
CA ALA A 210 -6.79 -9.45 10.01
C ALA A 210 -8.28 -9.81 9.92
N LEU A 211 -8.71 -10.86 10.64
CA LEU A 211 -10.10 -11.27 10.72
C LEU A 211 -10.97 -10.19 11.38
N LYS A 212 -10.53 -9.64 12.52
CA LYS A 212 -11.27 -8.58 13.23
C LYS A 212 -11.44 -7.33 12.39
N HIS A 213 -10.37 -6.85 11.76
CA HIS A 213 -10.43 -5.68 10.90
C HIS A 213 -11.34 -5.89 9.69
N SER A 214 -11.31 -7.08 9.08
CA SER A 214 -12.20 -7.39 7.95
C SER A 214 -13.66 -7.43 8.36
N ALA A 215 -13.96 -8.00 9.53
CA ALA A 215 -15.30 -8.03 10.07
C ALA A 215 -15.81 -6.62 10.39
N GLN A 216 -14.96 -5.76 10.97
CA GLN A 216 -15.31 -4.36 11.25
C GLN A 216 -15.64 -3.59 9.96
N ILE A 217 -14.82 -3.73 8.92
CA ILE A 217 -15.08 -3.11 7.61
C ILE A 217 -16.45 -3.53 7.07
N LEU A 218 -16.80 -4.83 7.16
CA LEU A 218 -18.11 -5.33 6.73
C LEU A 218 -19.26 -4.74 7.55
N ILE A 219 -19.11 -4.66 8.87
CA ILE A 219 -20.10 -4.08 9.78
C ILE A 219 -20.34 -2.62 9.44
N ASP A 220 -19.28 -1.84 9.24
CA ASP A 220 -19.38 -0.43 8.92
C ASP A 220 -20.15 -0.21 7.60
N HIS A 221 -19.90 -1.05 6.59
CA HIS A 221 -20.64 -1.00 5.33
C HIS A 221 -22.10 -1.44 5.49
N PHE A 222 -22.37 -2.48 6.30
CA PHE A 222 -23.75 -2.93 6.53
C PHE A 222 -24.57 -1.95 7.36
N ASN A 223 -23.97 -1.21 8.28
CA ASN A 223 -24.62 -0.16 9.04
C ASN A 223 -25.23 0.92 8.14
N LEU A 224 -24.58 1.26 7.00
CA LEU A 224 -25.13 2.20 6.02
C LEU A 224 -26.49 1.75 5.45
N PHE A 225 -26.71 0.43 5.32
CA PHE A 225 -28.01 -0.10 4.87
C PHE A 225 -29.06 -0.08 5.97
N LEU A 226 -28.66 -0.20 7.24
CA LEU A 226 -29.58 -0.15 8.37
C LEU A 226 -30.07 1.27 8.62
N ASP A 227 -29.19 2.26 8.53
CA ASP A 227 -29.50 3.66 8.82
C ASP A 227 -30.40 4.31 7.75
N GLY A 228 -30.60 3.65 6.59
CA GLY A 228 -31.54 4.07 5.53
C GLY A 228 -31.28 5.47 4.96
N THR A 229 -30.34 6.15 5.54
CA THR A 229 -29.87 7.46 5.14
C THR A 229 -28.55 7.30 4.41
N GLY A 230 -28.51 7.71 3.16
CA GLY A 230 -27.26 8.17 2.56
C GLY A 230 -26.78 9.35 3.42
N SER A 231 -26.35 9.09 4.64
CA SER A 231 -25.50 10.00 5.38
C SER A 231 -24.31 10.20 4.47
N LYS A 232 -24.14 11.43 3.98
CA LYS A 232 -22.91 11.86 3.32
C LYS A 232 -21.80 11.37 4.23
N ALA A 233 -21.14 10.27 3.84
CA ALA A 233 -19.84 9.99 4.39
C ALA A 233 -19.07 11.29 4.20
N GLU A 234 -18.70 11.92 5.29
CA GLU A 234 -17.72 12.97 5.27
C GLU A 234 -16.47 12.34 4.67
N VAL A 235 -16.37 12.47 3.37
CA VAL A 235 -15.09 12.34 2.68
C VAL A 235 -14.22 13.39 3.39
N PRO A 236 -13.09 13.03 3.99
CA PRO A 236 -12.24 14.05 4.60
C PRO A 236 -11.87 15.02 3.49
N GLU A 237 -12.48 16.21 3.53
CA GLU A 237 -12.10 17.37 2.74
C GLU A 237 -10.65 17.72 3.08
N LYS A 238 -9.74 17.20 2.31
CA LYS A 238 -8.33 17.62 2.30
C LYS A 238 -7.78 17.66 0.89
N VAL A 239 -8.46 18.36 -0.02
CA VAL A 239 -7.86 18.74 -1.31
C VAL A 239 -8.35 20.10 -1.84
N GLU A 240 -9.26 20.84 -1.19
CA GLU A 240 -9.77 22.11 -1.76
C GLU A 240 -9.20 23.40 -1.14
N GLU A 241 -8.33 23.34 -0.13
CA GLU A 241 -7.74 24.56 0.46
C GLU A 241 -6.51 25.14 -0.28
N LYS A 242 -6.19 24.64 -1.48
CA LYS A 242 -5.05 25.17 -2.26
C LYS A 242 -5.42 25.91 -3.56
N GLU A 243 -6.68 25.96 -3.93
CA GLU A 243 -7.08 26.74 -5.12
C GLU A 243 -7.71 28.10 -4.79
N GLU A 244 -8.36 28.28 -3.63
CA GLU A 244 -8.94 29.59 -3.26
C GLU A 244 -7.90 30.66 -2.84
N VAL A 245 -6.71 30.26 -2.41
CA VAL A 245 -5.64 31.24 -2.04
C VAL A 245 -4.91 31.78 -3.28
N LYS A 246 -5.20 31.29 -4.49
CA LYS A 246 -4.61 31.81 -5.73
C LYS A 246 -5.52 32.79 -6.50
N GLU A 247 -6.81 32.84 -6.19
CA GLU A 247 -7.70 33.83 -6.79
C GLU A 247 -7.75 35.16 -6.00
N GLU A 248 -7.58 35.13 -4.67
CA GLU A 248 -7.55 36.39 -3.88
C GLU A 248 -6.26 37.21 -4.06
N VAL A 249 -5.17 36.59 -4.52
CA VAL A 249 -3.91 37.33 -4.79
C VAL A 249 -3.85 37.91 -6.20
N ALA A 250 -4.81 37.55 -7.09
CA ALA A 250 -4.89 38.08 -8.45
C ALA A 250 -5.83 39.28 -8.60
N GLU A 251 -6.67 39.58 -7.60
CA GLU A 251 -7.58 40.76 -7.61
C GLU A 251 -7.01 41.99 -6.88
N GLU A 252 -5.96 41.85 -6.06
CA GLU A 252 -5.34 43.01 -5.37
C GLU A 252 -4.20 43.70 -6.13
N GLU A 253 -3.77 43.18 -7.29
CA GLU A 253 -2.73 43.84 -8.13
C GLU A 253 -3.26 44.70 -9.30
N THR A 254 -4.56 44.98 -9.36
CA THR A 254 -5.15 45.78 -10.47
C THR A 254 -5.70 47.15 -10.06
N GLU A 255 -5.48 47.61 -8.83
CA GLU A 255 -5.97 48.94 -8.40
C GLU A 255 -4.88 49.86 -7.84
N GLU A 256 -3.75 50.06 -8.52
CA GLU A 256 -2.92 51.24 -8.28
C GLU A 256 -1.98 51.50 -9.46
N ALA A 257 -2.40 52.31 -10.40
CA ALA A 257 -1.51 53.24 -11.13
C ALA A 257 -2.29 54.38 -11.73
N PRO A 258 -2.09 55.63 -11.27
CA PRO A 258 -2.67 56.82 -11.91
C PRO A 258 -1.81 57.29 -13.07
N ALA A 259 -2.52 57.88 -13.97
CA ALA A 259 -2.12 58.55 -15.20
C ALA A 259 -1.05 59.65 -15.01
N GLU A 260 -0.18 59.76 -15.98
CA GLU A 260 0.44 60.95 -16.56
C GLU A 260 1.48 60.49 -17.58
N GLU A 261 1.65 60.98 -18.69
CA GLU A 261 1.29 62.06 -19.59
C GLU A 261 2.17 61.92 -20.86
N LYS A 262 1.54 62.12 -21.99
CA LYS A 262 2.03 62.41 -23.32
C LYS A 262 3.48 62.93 -23.45
N GLU A 263 4.22 62.46 -24.47
CA GLU A 263 4.53 63.25 -25.69
C GLU A 263 5.52 62.51 -26.64
N LYS A 264 5.09 62.45 -27.89
CA LYS A 264 5.80 62.62 -29.16
C LYS A 264 7.27 62.20 -29.30
N LYS A 265 7.61 61.32 -30.24
CA LYS A 265 8.10 61.77 -31.58
C LYS A 265 8.42 60.60 -32.52
N LYS A 266 7.98 60.81 -33.73
CA LYS A 266 8.19 60.19 -35.01
C LYS A 266 9.66 59.93 -35.42
N ARG A 267 9.76 59.05 -36.43
CA ARG A 267 10.83 58.83 -37.45
C ARG A 267 11.87 57.82 -37.07
N GLY A 268 12.24 56.91 -37.92
CA GLY A 268 12.12 56.73 -39.33
C GLY A 268 12.80 55.43 -39.77
N ARG A 269 12.27 54.84 -40.81
CA ARG A 269 12.90 53.78 -41.60
C ARG A 269 13.96 54.40 -42.53
N PRO A 270 15.09 53.76 -42.84
CA PRO A 270 15.19 53.13 -44.15
C PRO A 270 16.01 51.84 -44.23
N LYS A 271 15.55 50.88 -45.02
CA LYS A 271 16.03 50.42 -46.35
C LYS A 271 17.48 49.87 -46.43
N LYS A 272 17.52 48.55 -46.75
CA LYS A 272 18.22 47.85 -47.85
C LYS A 272 19.70 48.17 -48.19
N ALA A 273 20.39 47.08 -48.31
CA ALA A 273 21.25 46.55 -49.35
C ALA A 273 22.63 46.12 -48.78
N LYS A 274 23.16 45.04 -49.07
CA LYS A 274 23.40 44.19 -50.22
C LYS A 274 23.56 42.75 -49.76
#